data_2f3dc69051bff8476243f701b7e33e1c
#
_entry.id   2f3dc69051bff8476243f701b7e33e1c
#
_cell.length_a   1.000
_cell.length_b   1.000
_cell.length_c   1.000
_cell.angle_alpha   90.00
_cell.angle_beta   90.00
_cell.angle_gamma   90.00
#
_symmetry.space_group_name_H-M   'P 1'
#
loop_
_entity.id
_entity.type
_entity.pdbx_description
1 polymer ?
#
loop_
_entity_poly.entity_id
_entity_poly.type
_entity_poly.pdbx_seq_one_letter_code
_entity_poly.pdbx_strand_id
1 'polypeptide(L)'
;MNKLSIKAGLTSPLLPLWLLPALLPLGRSAELCTALCLIGSIMLLVREPRALGEHGGAKLFLALMAAYVGAALFSAFDAVAPGKAWGTVAAVLRYLPIGIYACFAMRRPSRLFTLYRATAVVILVWVLDAWVQAATGWSLGGHAQAERLSGIFGADNLKLGPTLAVLSPFLLWAGRERWGWRGLLAAALAMLGPILLAGSRAAWLCYGVVVLAFAWVECGGWRRFLPACLAIAVVAGFGAGIAWEVSAPFHARMERTLEAFRGHDANVDEALTGRLSIWRASLHMAAAHPVNGVGVRSFRYAYPSYAPAN
;
A
#
# COMPACT_ATOMS: atom_id res chain seq x y z
N MET A 1 30.91 -11.31 4.99
CA MET A 1 29.84 -11.77 4.07
C MET A 1 30.48 -12.65 2.99
N ASN A 2 30.18 -13.95 3.03
CA ASN A 2 30.87 -14.94 2.21
C ASN A 2 30.35 -14.90 0.76
N LYS A 3 31.22 -14.94 -0.26
CA LYS A 3 30.87 -14.97 -1.70
C LYS A 3 29.85 -16.06 -2.07
N LEU A 4 29.78 -17.16 -1.31
CA LEU A 4 28.77 -18.23 -1.44
C LEU A 4 27.36 -17.77 -1.04
N SER A 5 27.21 -16.85 -0.07
CA SER A 5 25.92 -16.33 0.36
C SER A 5 25.29 -15.39 -0.68
N ILE A 6 26.10 -14.62 -1.39
CA ILE A 6 25.62 -13.72 -2.44
C ILE A 6 25.17 -14.51 -3.68
N LYS A 7 25.91 -15.55 -4.10
CA LYS A 7 25.48 -16.41 -5.22
C LYS A 7 24.18 -17.17 -4.91
N ALA A 8 24.01 -17.67 -3.69
CA ALA A 8 22.76 -18.32 -3.27
C ALA A 8 21.56 -17.35 -3.24
N GLY A 9 21.77 -16.07 -2.95
CA GLY A 9 20.73 -15.05 -3.00
C GLY A 9 20.27 -14.73 -4.43
N LEU A 10 21.20 -14.64 -5.38
CA LEU A 10 20.92 -14.33 -6.78
C LEU A 10 20.22 -15.47 -7.54
N THR A 11 20.35 -16.71 -7.10
CA THR A 11 19.67 -17.89 -7.66
C THR A 11 18.40 -18.29 -6.89
N SER A 12 18.04 -17.51 -5.86
CA SER A 12 16.87 -17.79 -5.05
C SER A 12 15.58 -17.57 -5.86
N PRO A 13 14.61 -18.50 -5.81
CA PRO A 13 13.29 -18.29 -6.43
C PRO A 13 12.50 -17.14 -5.78
N LEU A 14 12.96 -16.60 -4.67
CA LEU A 14 12.35 -15.43 -4.02
C LEU A 14 12.86 -14.09 -4.58
N LEU A 15 13.93 -14.11 -5.41
CA LEU A 15 14.53 -12.89 -5.94
C LEU A 15 13.53 -11.94 -6.61
N PRO A 16 12.67 -12.38 -7.55
CA PRO A 16 11.71 -11.47 -8.18
C PRO A 16 10.69 -10.89 -7.19
N LEU A 17 10.36 -11.62 -6.13
CA LEU A 17 9.33 -11.22 -5.17
C LEU A 17 9.83 -10.16 -4.18
N TRP A 18 11.02 -10.29 -3.63
CA TRP A 18 11.56 -9.27 -2.72
C TRP A 18 12.17 -8.08 -3.47
N LEU A 19 12.63 -8.29 -4.70
CA LEU A 19 13.14 -7.21 -5.55
C LEU A 19 12.00 -6.29 -6.02
N LEU A 20 10.78 -6.81 -6.13
CA LEU A 20 9.62 -6.02 -6.53
C LEU A 20 9.38 -4.81 -5.59
N PRO A 21 9.25 -4.95 -4.25
CA PRO A 21 9.18 -3.78 -3.39
C PRO A 21 10.45 -2.93 -3.47
N ALA A 22 11.63 -3.50 -3.55
CA ALA A 22 12.87 -2.74 -3.63
C ALA A 22 12.95 -1.82 -4.86
N LEU A 23 12.36 -2.21 -5.98
CA LEU A 23 12.33 -1.44 -7.22
C LEU A 23 11.11 -0.52 -7.36
N LEU A 24 10.12 -0.58 -6.46
CA LEU A 24 8.94 0.29 -6.50
C LEU A 24 9.28 1.80 -6.60
N PRO A 25 10.29 2.33 -5.89
CA PRO A 25 10.64 3.75 -5.99
C PRO A 25 11.24 4.14 -7.35
N LEU A 26 11.81 3.19 -8.09
CA LEU A 26 12.55 3.44 -9.33
C LEU A 26 11.64 3.45 -10.58
N GLY A 27 10.43 3.94 -10.47
CA GLY A 27 9.50 4.10 -11.58
C GLY A 27 9.04 2.78 -12.19
N ARG A 28 9.38 2.52 -13.46
CA ARG A 28 8.96 1.30 -14.19
C ARG A 28 9.87 0.10 -13.97
N SER A 29 10.92 0.21 -13.21
CA SER A 29 11.88 -0.90 -13.00
C SER A 29 11.24 -2.12 -12.31
N ALA A 30 10.16 -1.94 -11.55
CA ALA A 30 9.36 -3.03 -10.99
C ALA A 30 8.74 -3.96 -12.06
N GLU A 31 8.62 -3.50 -13.32
CA GLU A 31 8.15 -4.33 -14.44
C GLU A 31 9.15 -5.45 -14.79
N LEU A 32 10.43 -5.28 -14.47
CA LEU A 32 11.43 -6.35 -14.59
C LEU A 32 11.04 -7.56 -13.70
N CYS A 33 10.59 -7.31 -12.49
CA CYS A 33 10.15 -8.37 -11.59
C CYS A 33 8.90 -9.08 -12.12
N THR A 34 8.00 -8.35 -12.76
CA THR A 34 6.82 -8.91 -13.43
C THR A 34 7.23 -9.83 -14.57
N ALA A 35 8.19 -9.41 -15.40
CA ALA A 35 8.73 -10.23 -16.49
C ALA A 35 9.42 -11.51 -15.96
N LEU A 36 10.23 -11.39 -14.90
CA LEU A 36 10.86 -12.55 -14.26
C LEU A 36 9.83 -13.52 -13.68
N CYS A 37 8.78 -13.01 -13.05
CA CYS A 37 7.66 -13.84 -12.54
C CYS A 37 6.91 -14.53 -13.70
N LEU A 38 6.73 -13.83 -14.84
CA LEU A 38 6.10 -14.42 -16.02
C LEU A 38 6.91 -15.59 -16.56
N ILE A 39 8.21 -15.38 -16.77
CA ILE A 39 9.12 -16.44 -17.24
C ILE A 39 9.11 -17.62 -16.24
N GLY A 40 9.24 -17.33 -14.95
CA GLY A 40 9.20 -18.35 -13.90
C GLY A 40 7.88 -19.12 -13.85
N SER A 41 6.75 -18.45 -14.05
CA SER A 41 5.44 -19.08 -14.10
C SER A 41 5.29 -19.99 -15.34
N ILE A 42 5.73 -19.53 -16.51
CA ILE A 42 5.72 -20.35 -17.74
C ILE A 42 6.58 -21.59 -17.54
N MET A 43 7.83 -21.44 -17.07
CA MET A 43 8.73 -22.57 -16.81
C MET A 43 8.13 -23.57 -15.82
N LEU A 44 7.43 -23.08 -14.79
CA LEU A 44 6.78 -23.91 -13.80
C LEU A 44 5.63 -24.71 -14.44
N LEU A 45 4.75 -24.04 -15.19
CA LEU A 45 3.59 -24.67 -15.82
C LEU A 45 3.98 -25.70 -16.89
N VAL A 46 5.10 -25.48 -17.59
CA VAL A 46 5.65 -26.45 -18.54
C VAL A 46 6.20 -27.69 -17.83
N ARG A 47 6.85 -27.50 -16.67
CA ARG A 47 7.45 -28.61 -15.90
C ARG A 47 6.43 -29.38 -15.07
N GLU A 48 5.46 -28.69 -14.50
CA GLU A 48 4.46 -29.22 -13.58
C GLU A 48 3.05 -28.76 -14.00
N PRO A 49 2.47 -29.23 -15.11
CA PRO A 49 1.20 -28.71 -15.65
C PRO A 49 0.00 -28.91 -14.70
N ARG A 50 0.05 -29.91 -13.80
CA ARG A 50 -0.99 -30.16 -12.81
C ARG A 50 -0.86 -29.35 -11.53
N ALA A 51 0.23 -28.64 -11.35
CA ALA A 51 0.57 -27.93 -10.12
C ALA A 51 -0.48 -26.89 -9.70
N LEU A 52 -1.09 -26.17 -10.65
CA LEU A 52 -2.15 -25.20 -10.36
C LEU A 52 -3.39 -25.86 -9.75
N GLY A 53 -3.75 -27.05 -10.27
CA GLY A 53 -4.91 -27.81 -9.79
C GLY A 53 -4.72 -28.45 -8.41
N GLU A 54 -3.51 -28.67 -7.97
CA GLU A 54 -3.19 -29.34 -6.70
C GLU A 54 -2.90 -28.36 -5.56
N HIS A 55 -2.50 -27.11 -5.89
CA HIS A 55 -2.09 -26.13 -4.89
C HIS A 55 -3.27 -25.24 -4.43
N GLY A 56 -3.75 -25.42 -3.19
CA GLY A 56 -4.91 -24.70 -2.66
C GLY A 56 -4.77 -23.16 -2.72
N GLY A 57 -3.59 -22.61 -2.40
CA GLY A 57 -3.32 -21.18 -2.49
C GLY A 57 -3.38 -20.65 -3.93
N ALA A 58 -2.93 -21.44 -4.92
CA ALA A 58 -3.04 -21.07 -6.33
C ALA A 58 -4.49 -21.09 -6.81
N LYS A 59 -5.30 -22.07 -6.39
CA LYS A 59 -6.74 -22.10 -6.68
C LYS A 59 -7.46 -20.88 -6.14
N LEU A 60 -7.22 -20.53 -4.86
CA LEU A 60 -7.81 -19.34 -4.25
C LEU A 60 -7.39 -18.07 -4.99
N PHE A 61 -6.10 -17.91 -5.29
CA PHE A 61 -5.61 -16.77 -6.05
C PHE A 61 -6.28 -16.67 -7.42
N LEU A 62 -6.36 -17.78 -8.16
CA LEU A 62 -7.01 -17.80 -9.48
C LEU A 62 -8.50 -17.49 -9.39
N ALA A 63 -9.22 -17.98 -8.39
CA ALA A 63 -10.62 -17.64 -8.16
C ALA A 63 -10.82 -16.14 -7.89
N LEU A 64 -9.98 -15.55 -7.04
CA LEU A 64 -10.00 -14.11 -6.76
C LEU A 64 -9.67 -13.28 -8.01
N MET A 65 -8.65 -13.71 -8.78
CA MET A 65 -8.29 -13.06 -10.04
C MET A 65 -9.40 -13.20 -11.09
N ALA A 66 -10.05 -14.36 -11.20
CA ALA A 66 -11.17 -14.56 -12.11
C ALA A 66 -12.35 -13.64 -11.75
N ALA A 67 -12.68 -13.51 -10.45
CA ALA A 67 -13.71 -12.59 -9.99
C ALA A 67 -13.37 -11.13 -10.32
N TYR A 68 -12.12 -10.72 -10.04
CA TYR A 68 -11.66 -9.35 -10.30
C TYR A 68 -11.60 -9.00 -11.79
N VAL A 69 -11.00 -9.89 -12.59
CA VAL A 69 -10.92 -9.72 -14.06
C VAL A 69 -12.31 -9.83 -14.68
N GLY A 70 -13.16 -10.76 -14.20
CA GLY A 70 -14.54 -10.92 -14.67
C GLY A 70 -15.36 -9.66 -14.44
N ALA A 71 -15.28 -9.05 -13.25
CA ALA A 71 -15.95 -7.79 -12.97
C ALA A 71 -15.43 -6.65 -13.85
N ALA A 72 -14.11 -6.57 -14.07
CA ALA A 72 -13.51 -5.57 -14.95
C ALA A 72 -13.92 -5.77 -16.42
N LEU A 73 -13.94 -7.00 -16.90
CA LEU A 73 -14.43 -7.37 -18.24
C LEU A 73 -15.89 -6.96 -18.41
N PHE A 74 -16.76 -7.37 -17.48
CA PHE A 74 -18.18 -7.06 -17.52
C PHE A 74 -18.41 -5.54 -17.57
N SER A 75 -17.69 -4.78 -16.77
CA SER A 75 -17.75 -3.31 -16.76
C SER A 75 -17.15 -2.65 -18.02
N ALA A 76 -16.32 -3.37 -18.80
CA ALA A 76 -15.68 -2.81 -19.98
C ALA A 76 -16.56 -2.83 -21.24
N PHE A 77 -17.57 -3.71 -21.31
CA PHE A 77 -18.41 -3.86 -22.50
C PHE A 77 -19.23 -2.62 -22.85
N ASP A 78 -19.71 -1.90 -21.83
CA ASP A 78 -20.53 -0.67 -22.00
C ASP A 78 -19.85 0.52 -21.33
N ALA A 79 -18.55 0.63 -21.50
CA ALA A 79 -17.77 1.67 -20.85
C ALA A 79 -17.86 2.99 -21.63
N VAL A 80 -18.06 4.12 -20.93
CA VAL A 80 -18.03 5.48 -21.49
C VAL A 80 -16.69 5.78 -22.20
N ALA A 81 -15.59 5.17 -21.76
CA ALA A 81 -14.27 5.26 -22.39
C ALA A 81 -13.70 3.87 -22.72
N PRO A 82 -14.15 3.21 -23.82
CA PRO A 82 -13.81 1.81 -24.11
C PRO A 82 -12.31 1.54 -24.18
N GLY A 83 -11.54 2.38 -24.85
CA GLY A 83 -10.08 2.21 -24.96
C GLY A 83 -9.36 2.23 -23.61
N LYS A 84 -9.85 2.99 -22.63
CA LYS A 84 -9.29 2.99 -21.25
C LYS A 84 -9.74 1.78 -20.47
N ALA A 85 -10.98 1.35 -20.65
CA ALA A 85 -11.53 0.19 -19.98
C ALA A 85 -10.79 -1.08 -20.42
N TRP A 86 -10.70 -1.36 -21.71
CA TRP A 86 -10.00 -2.53 -22.25
C TRP A 86 -8.49 -2.52 -21.95
N GLY A 87 -7.86 -1.34 -22.04
CA GLY A 87 -6.45 -1.19 -21.61
C GLY A 87 -6.25 -1.52 -20.13
N THR A 88 -7.24 -1.25 -19.28
CA THR A 88 -7.18 -1.60 -17.86
C THR A 88 -7.35 -3.09 -17.64
N VAL A 89 -8.28 -3.74 -18.34
CA VAL A 89 -8.44 -5.22 -18.29
C VAL A 89 -7.14 -5.90 -18.69
N ALA A 90 -6.52 -5.50 -19.80
CA ALA A 90 -5.23 -6.03 -20.24
C ALA A 90 -4.12 -5.80 -19.21
N ALA A 91 -4.08 -4.61 -18.59
CA ALA A 91 -3.09 -4.28 -17.57
C ALA A 91 -3.24 -5.10 -16.29
N VAL A 92 -4.45 -5.51 -15.91
CA VAL A 92 -4.70 -6.33 -14.73
C VAL A 92 -4.19 -7.75 -14.91
N LEU A 93 -4.27 -8.30 -16.13
CA LEU A 93 -3.79 -9.66 -16.42
C LEU A 93 -2.30 -9.86 -16.13
N ARG A 94 -1.49 -8.79 -16.14
CA ARG A 94 -0.06 -8.86 -15.78
C ARG A 94 0.20 -9.32 -14.34
N TYR A 95 -0.80 -9.22 -13.45
CA TYR A 95 -0.66 -9.67 -12.06
C TYR A 95 -0.84 -11.19 -11.90
N LEU A 96 -1.43 -11.88 -12.90
CA LEU A 96 -1.58 -13.33 -12.89
C LEU A 96 -0.24 -14.07 -12.71
N PRO A 97 0.80 -13.82 -13.54
CA PRO A 97 2.07 -14.51 -13.39
C PRO A 97 2.75 -14.20 -12.05
N ILE A 98 2.62 -12.98 -11.51
CA ILE A 98 3.20 -12.64 -10.20
C ILE A 98 2.58 -13.51 -9.10
N GLY A 99 1.26 -13.63 -9.05
CA GLY A 99 0.58 -14.40 -8.03
C GLY A 99 0.79 -15.90 -8.17
N ILE A 100 0.75 -16.44 -9.40
CA ILE A 100 1.09 -17.83 -9.67
C ILE A 100 2.51 -18.12 -9.19
N TYR A 101 3.49 -17.34 -9.61
CA TYR A 101 4.88 -17.49 -9.21
C TYR A 101 5.05 -17.42 -7.69
N ALA A 102 4.41 -16.45 -7.04
CA ALA A 102 4.46 -16.28 -5.60
C ALA A 102 3.93 -17.51 -4.84
N CYS A 103 2.78 -18.05 -5.25
CA CYS A 103 2.22 -19.27 -4.64
C CYS A 103 3.22 -20.43 -4.66
N PHE A 104 3.95 -20.59 -5.75
CA PHE A 104 4.92 -21.69 -5.87
C PHE A 104 6.26 -21.40 -5.23
N ALA A 105 6.76 -20.17 -5.34
CA ALA A 105 8.00 -19.77 -4.70
C ALA A 105 7.93 -19.90 -3.17
N MET A 106 6.75 -19.66 -2.59
CA MET A 106 6.50 -19.67 -1.14
C MET A 106 5.96 -21.00 -0.61
N ARG A 107 5.98 -22.08 -1.38
CA ARG A 107 5.51 -23.42 -0.90
C ARG A 107 6.18 -23.90 0.39
N ARG A 108 7.43 -23.49 0.64
CA ARG A 108 8.18 -23.84 1.85
C ARG A 108 8.06 -22.74 2.89
N PRO A 109 7.62 -23.04 4.14
CA PRO A 109 7.48 -22.03 5.21
C PRO A 109 8.76 -21.20 5.44
N SER A 110 9.94 -21.83 5.35
CA SER A 110 11.23 -21.15 5.49
C SER A 110 11.42 -20.02 4.43
N ARG A 111 10.91 -20.20 3.21
CA ARG A 111 10.97 -19.19 2.17
C ARG A 111 10.06 -17.98 2.45
N LEU A 112 8.89 -18.24 3.06
CA LEU A 112 7.98 -17.19 3.46
C LEU A 112 8.65 -16.26 4.50
N PHE A 113 9.26 -16.83 5.52
CA PHE A 113 10.01 -16.05 6.53
C PHE A 113 11.20 -15.30 5.93
N THR A 114 11.90 -15.90 4.97
CA THR A 114 12.99 -15.23 4.25
C THR A 114 12.47 -14.03 3.46
N LEU A 115 11.35 -14.18 2.75
CA LEU A 115 10.71 -13.09 2.02
C LEU A 115 10.26 -11.96 2.97
N TYR A 116 9.66 -12.29 4.10
CA TYR A 116 9.24 -11.32 5.10
C TYR A 116 10.42 -10.51 5.63
N ARG A 117 11.52 -11.17 5.99
CA ARG A 117 12.75 -10.50 6.47
C ARG A 117 13.36 -9.61 5.37
N ALA A 118 13.43 -10.09 4.13
CA ALA A 118 13.96 -9.32 3.01
C ALA A 118 13.11 -8.07 2.75
N THR A 119 11.79 -8.20 2.75
CA THR A 119 10.87 -7.07 2.61
C THR A 119 10.99 -6.10 3.78
N ALA A 120 11.12 -6.60 5.02
CA ALA A 120 11.34 -5.76 6.19
C ALA A 120 12.63 -4.92 6.10
N VAL A 121 13.72 -5.49 5.55
CA VAL A 121 14.96 -4.75 5.31
C VAL A 121 14.75 -3.62 4.29
N VAL A 122 14.03 -3.89 3.20
CA VAL A 122 13.69 -2.85 2.20
C VAL A 122 12.90 -1.71 2.86
N ILE A 123 11.88 -2.04 3.65
CA ILE A 123 11.06 -1.04 4.34
C ILE A 123 11.90 -0.25 5.36
N LEU A 124 12.79 -0.92 6.09
CA LEU A 124 13.70 -0.26 7.02
C LEU A 124 14.57 0.78 6.31
N VAL A 125 15.11 0.46 5.13
CA VAL A 125 15.87 1.43 4.31
C VAL A 125 14.99 2.63 3.95
N TRP A 126 13.74 2.42 3.53
CA TRP A 126 12.83 3.52 3.22
C TRP A 126 12.49 4.39 4.44
N VAL A 127 12.31 3.76 5.60
CA VAL A 127 12.05 4.48 6.86
C VAL A 127 13.26 5.32 7.26
N LEU A 128 14.48 4.76 7.16
CA LEU A 128 15.70 5.49 7.46
C LEU A 128 15.93 6.66 6.49
N ASP A 129 15.73 6.45 5.18
CA ASP A 129 15.81 7.50 4.17
C ASP A 129 14.78 8.61 4.40
N ALA A 130 13.56 8.25 4.80
CA ALA A 130 12.52 9.21 5.15
C ALA A 130 12.88 10.02 6.40
N TRP A 131 13.52 9.42 7.41
CA TRP A 131 14.03 10.15 8.56
C TRP A 131 15.21 11.08 8.22
N VAL A 132 16.10 10.64 7.32
CA VAL A 132 17.17 11.52 6.79
C VAL A 132 16.54 12.71 6.07
N GLN A 133 15.53 12.48 5.22
CA GLN A 133 14.82 13.57 4.55
C GLN A 133 14.14 14.53 5.55
N ALA A 134 13.52 14.00 6.60
CA ALA A 134 12.88 14.84 7.63
C ALA A 134 13.89 15.73 8.37
N ALA A 135 15.12 15.25 8.60
CA ALA A 135 16.17 15.95 9.33
C ALA A 135 16.97 16.94 8.45
N THR A 136 17.19 16.59 7.18
CA THR A 136 18.13 17.31 6.29
C THR A 136 17.45 17.98 5.09
N GLY A 137 16.19 17.65 4.81
CA GLY A 137 15.50 18.03 3.59
C GLY A 137 15.92 17.21 2.35
N TRP A 138 16.86 16.28 2.50
CA TRP A 138 17.41 15.44 1.40
C TRP A 138 17.18 13.96 1.61
N SER A 139 16.88 13.23 0.52
CA SER A 139 16.72 11.77 0.49
C SER A 139 17.39 11.18 -0.75
N LEU A 140 17.41 9.85 -0.85
CA LEU A 140 17.84 9.17 -2.06
C LEU A 140 16.96 9.49 -3.29
N GLY A 141 15.71 9.91 -3.06
CA GLY A 141 14.79 10.38 -4.11
C GLY A 141 14.92 11.86 -4.45
N GLY A 142 15.84 12.60 -3.80
CA GLY A 142 16.06 14.03 -4.01
C GLY A 142 15.56 14.91 -2.87
N HIS A 143 15.32 16.19 -3.17
CA HIS A 143 14.85 17.16 -2.19
C HIS A 143 13.40 16.87 -1.74
N ALA A 144 13.10 17.21 -0.48
CA ALA A 144 11.75 17.24 0.02
C ALA A 144 10.91 18.29 -0.73
N GLN A 145 9.69 17.96 -1.09
CA GLN A 145 8.71 19.01 -1.41
C GLN A 145 8.32 19.75 -0.13
N ALA A 146 8.06 21.06 -0.27
CA ALA A 146 7.76 21.92 0.88
C ALA A 146 6.61 21.41 1.78
N GLU A 147 5.72 20.56 1.23
CA GLU A 147 4.51 20.15 1.93
C GLU A 147 4.48 18.69 2.42
N ARG A 148 5.34 17.79 1.92
CA ARG A 148 5.22 16.35 2.21
C ARG A 148 6.54 15.62 2.12
N LEU A 149 6.69 14.67 3.04
CA LEU A 149 7.80 13.72 3.00
C LEU A 149 7.55 12.70 1.87
N SER A 150 8.49 12.59 0.95
CA SER A 150 8.42 11.68 -0.21
C SER A 150 9.47 10.56 -0.15
N GLY A 151 10.55 10.75 0.61
CA GLY A 151 11.65 9.79 0.73
C GLY A 151 12.22 9.40 -0.62
N ILE A 152 12.66 8.17 -0.70
CA ILE A 152 13.25 7.55 -1.89
C ILE A 152 12.33 7.56 -3.14
N PHE A 153 11.01 7.80 -2.98
CA PHE A 153 10.06 7.84 -4.10
C PHE A 153 10.20 9.11 -4.97
N GLY A 154 10.89 10.14 -4.49
CA GLY A 154 11.10 11.37 -5.23
C GLY A 154 10.01 12.43 -5.03
N ALA A 155 10.35 13.68 -5.32
CA ALA A 155 9.56 14.86 -5.00
C ALA A 155 8.11 14.82 -5.53
N ASP A 156 7.90 14.33 -6.75
CA ASP A 156 6.58 14.29 -7.40
C ASP A 156 5.76 13.04 -7.05
N ASN A 157 6.27 12.17 -6.15
CA ASN A 157 5.67 10.88 -5.88
C ASN A 157 5.23 10.72 -4.43
N LEU A 158 4.00 11.09 -4.15
CA LEU A 158 3.40 11.06 -2.81
C LEU A 158 2.99 9.64 -2.33
N LYS A 159 3.69 8.60 -2.78
CA LYS A 159 3.35 7.21 -2.45
C LYS A 159 3.99 6.69 -1.16
N LEU A 160 4.96 7.39 -0.58
CA LEU A 160 5.69 6.94 0.60
C LEU A 160 4.75 6.52 1.73
N GLY A 161 3.88 7.42 2.20
CA GLY A 161 2.98 7.16 3.31
C GLY A 161 2.06 5.95 3.10
N PRO A 162 1.26 5.90 2.03
CA PRO A 162 0.41 4.75 1.73
C PRO A 162 1.20 3.44 1.58
N THR A 163 2.36 3.47 0.94
CA THR A 163 3.18 2.26 0.74
C THR A 163 3.77 1.76 2.05
N LEU A 164 4.29 2.66 2.89
CA LEU A 164 4.78 2.30 4.23
C LEU A 164 3.65 1.74 5.10
N ALA A 165 2.46 2.35 5.08
CA ALA A 165 1.32 1.87 5.87
C ALA A 165 0.89 0.45 5.47
N VAL A 166 0.77 0.17 4.17
CA VAL A 166 0.38 -1.15 3.65
C VAL A 166 1.45 -2.22 3.92
N LEU A 167 2.72 -1.86 3.82
CA LEU A 167 3.84 -2.80 4.03
C LEU A 167 4.34 -2.82 5.48
N SER A 168 3.79 -2.00 6.36
CA SER A 168 4.18 -1.95 7.78
C SER A 168 4.16 -3.31 8.50
N PRO A 169 3.25 -4.26 8.20
CA PRO A 169 3.24 -5.56 8.86
C PRO A 169 4.57 -6.30 8.78
N PHE A 170 5.33 -6.16 7.69
CA PHE A 170 6.60 -6.85 7.52
C PHE A 170 7.67 -6.35 8.50
N LEU A 171 7.78 -5.02 8.69
CA LEU A 171 8.76 -4.45 9.61
C LEU A 171 8.33 -4.66 11.07
N LEU A 172 7.04 -4.53 11.38
CA LEU A 172 6.48 -4.80 12.71
C LEU A 172 6.72 -6.25 13.12
N TRP A 173 6.44 -7.19 12.22
CA TRP A 173 6.69 -8.61 12.44
C TRP A 173 8.18 -8.90 12.65
N ALA A 174 9.06 -8.34 11.82
CA ALA A 174 10.51 -8.54 11.94
C ALA A 174 11.05 -7.99 13.27
N GLY A 175 10.59 -6.83 13.70
CA GLY A 175 10.91 -6.26 15.01
C GLY A 175 10.44 -7.16 16.15
N ARG A 176 9.19 -7.65 16.04
CA ARG A 176 8.62 -8.61 17.01
C ARG A 176 9.41 -9.91 17.09
N GLU A 177 9.77 -10.47 15.96
CA GLU A 177 10.55 -11.70 15.87
C GLU A 177 11.94 -11.53 16.50
N ARG A 178 12.60 -10.39 16.26
CA ARG A 178 14.01 -10.19 16.65
C ARG A 178 14.19 -9.76 18.10
N TRP A 179 13.32 -8.92 18.65
CA TRP A 179 13.44 -8.30 19.98
C TRP A 179 12.15 -8.35 20.80
N GLY A 180 11.20 -9.21 20.44
CA GLY A 180 9.93 -9.33 21.14
C GLY A 180 9.09 -8.05 21.06
N TRP A 181 8.28 -7.79 22.09
CA TRP A 181 7.40 -6.62 22.15
C TRP A 181 8.16 -5.27 22.05
N ARG A 182 9.40 -5.21 22.54
CA ARG A 182 10.26 -4.02 22.45
C ARG A 182 10.60 -3.70 20.98
N GLY A 183 10.92 -4.74 20.19
CA GLY A 183 11.20 -4.58 18.77
C GLY A 183 9.96 -4.20 17.96
N LEU A 184 8.80 -4.75 18.34
CA LEU A 184 7.52 -4.33 17.76
C LEU A 184 7.25 -2.84 18.02
N LEU A 185 7.42 -2.39 19.26
CA LEU A 185 7.24 -1.00 19.64
C LEU A 185 8.24 -0.07 18.93
N ALA A 186 9.52 -0.46 18.89
CA ALA A 186 10.56 0.32 18.20
C ALA A 186 10.25 0.47 16.70
N ALA A 187 9.84 -0.61 16.03
CA ALA A 187 9.44 -0.58 14.63
C ALA A 187 8.20 0.31 14.42
N ALA A 188 7.21 0.21 15.32
CA ALA A 188 6.01 1.04 15.24
C ALA A 188 6.33 2.54 15.41
N LEU A 189 7.15 2.90 16.38
CA LEU A 189 7.56 4.29 16.58
C LEU A 189 8.41 4.82 15.43
N ALA A 190 9.34 4.01 14.90
CA ALA A 190 10.19 4.40 13.79
C ALA A 190 9.38 4.71 12.51
N MET A 191 8.28 4.01 12.28
CA MET A 191 7.40 4.22 11.11
C MET A 191 6.40 5.35 11.30
N LEU A 192 6.03 5.66 12.54
CA LEU A 192 4.99 6.65 12.84
C LEU A 192 5.33 8.03 12.26
N GLY A 193 6.55 8.54 12.52
CA GLY A 193 6.99 9.83 12.03
C GLY A 193 6.93 9.97 10.51
N PRO A 194 7.59 9.11 9.72
CA PRO A 194 7.51 9.14 8.27
C PRO A 194 6.08 9.05 7.72
N ILE A 195 5.21 8.21 8.30
CA ILE A 195 3.82 8.07 7.85
C ILE A 195 3.01 9.34 8.14
N LEU A 196 3.20 9.98 9.31
CA LEU A 196 2.54 11.24 9.65
C LEU A 196 3.01 12.37 8.73
N LEU A 197 4.33 12.53 8.56
CA LEU A 197 4.93 13.59 7.76
C LEU A 197 4.71 13.42 6.25
N ALA A 198 4.49 12.19 5.77
CA ALA A 198 4.05 11.96 4.39
C ALA A 198 2.65 12.51 4.08
N GLY A 199 1.89 12.89 5.12
CA GLY A 199 0.68 13.71 5.00
C GLY A 199 -0.51 13.05 4.31
N SER A 200 -0.63 11.73 4.32
CA SER A 200 -1.77 10.99 3.79
C SER A 200 -2.68 10.51 4.91
N ARG A 201 -3.86 11.13 5.08
CA ARG A 201 -4.86 10.72 6.09
C ARG A 201 -5.25 9.24 5.98
N ALA A 202 -5.39 8.74 4.75
CA ALA A 202 -5.69 7.33 4.51
C ALA A 202 -4.55 6.40 4.99
N ALA A 203 -3.29 6.83 4.86
CA ALA A 203 -2.14 6.07 5.37
C ALA A 203 -2.12 6.05 6.91
N TRP A 204 -2.50 7.14 7.57
CA TRP A 204 -2.61 7.20 9.03
C TRP A 204 -3.64 6.21 9.56
N LEU A 205 -4.84 6.19 8.95
CA LEU A 205 -5.90 5.24 9.30
C LEU A 205 -5.47 3.78 9.04
N CYS A 206 -4.90 3.50 7.87
CA CYS A 206 -4.41 2.17 7.53
C CYS A 206 -3.34 1.70 8.53
N TYR A 207 -2.39 2.56 8.84
CA TYR A 207 -1.33 2.24 9.81
C TYR A 207 -1.89 2.04 11.22
N GLY A 208 -2.82 2.89 11.65
CA GLY A 208 -3.53 2.74 12.93
C GLY A 208 -4.23 1.38 13.05
N VAL A 209 -4.95 0.96 12.01
CA VAL A 209 -5.58 -0.37 11.96
C VAL A 209 -4.55 -1.49 12.08
N VAL A 210 -3.42 -1.40 11.36
CA VAL A 210 -2.35 -2.41 11.44
C VAL A 210 -1.75 -2.47 12.84
N VAL A 211 -1.43 -1.34 13.46
CA VAL A 211 -0.88 -1.29 14.83
C VAL A 211 -1.87 -1.87 15.84
N LEU A 212 -3.16 -1.53 15.72
CA LEU A 212 -4.21 -2.09 16.58
C LEU A 212 -4.36 -3.61 16.39
N ALA A 213 -4.24 -4.11 15.15
CA ALA A 213 -4.28 -5.54 14.89
C ALA A 213 -3.10 -6.27 15.54
N PHE A 214 -1.88 -5.73 15.47
CA PHE A 214 -0.73 -6.27 16.19
C PHE A 214 -0.91 -6.21 17.71
N ALA A 215 -1.41 -5.09 18.23
CA ALA A 215 -1.71 -4.95 19.65
C ALA A 215 -2.75 -5.97 20.12
N TRP A 216 -3.80 -6.23 19.33
CA TRP A 216 -4.80 -7.25 19.63
C TRP A 216 -4.17 -8.65 19.76
N VAL A 217 -3.34 -9.03 18.79
CA VAL A 217 -2.65 -10.33 18.81
C VAL A 217 -1.71 -10.45 20.00
N GLU A 218 -0.95 -9.39 20.33
CA GLU A 218 -0.02 -9.39 21.47
C GLU A 218 -0.75 -9.44 22.82
N CYS A 219 -1.86 -8.74 22.95
CA CYS A 219 -2.60 -8.67 24.21
C CYS A 219 -3.37 -9.95 24.54
N GLY A 220 -3.77 -10.74 23.54
CA GLY A 220 -4.49 -12.00 23.71
C GLY A 220 -5.87 -11.88 24.37
N GLY A 221 -6.42 -10.65 24.56
CA GLY A 221 -7.75 -10.44 25.13
C GLY A 221 -8.04 -9.00 25.51
N TRP A 222 -9.31 -8.68 25.65
CA TRP A 222 -9.85 -7.32 25.86
C TRP A 222 -9.26 -6.57 27.07
N ARG A 223 -9.01 -7.29 28.17
CA ARG A 223 -8.51 -6.66 29.42
C ARG A 223 -7.13 -6.01 29.26
N ARG A 224 -6.29 -6.54 28.38
CA ARG A 224 -4.95 -6.00 28.07
C ARG A 224 -5.01 -5.09 26.85
N PHE A 225 -5.93 -5.35 25.92
CA PHE A 225 -6.07 -4.58 24.70
C PHE A 225 -6.56 -3.16 24.94
N LEU A 226 -7.56 -2.95 25.82
CA LEU A 226 -8.07 -1.61 26.12
C LEU A 226 -6.99 -0.64 26.66
N PRO A 227 -6.18 -0.99 27.69
CA PRO A 227 -5.08 -0.11 28.09
C PRO A 227 -4.01 0.05 26.99
N ALA A 228 -3.76 -0.97 26.17
CA ALA A 228 -2.88 -0.84 25.02
C ALA A 228 -3.42 0.16 23.97
N CYS A 229 -4.72 0.16 23.69
CA CYS A 229 -5.36 1.15 22.82
C CYS A 229 -5.19 2.57 23.39
N LEU A 230 -5.39 2.75 24.69
CA LEU A 230 -5.19 4.04 25.36
C LEU A 230 -3.72 4.49 25.23
N ALA A 231 -2.76 3.60 25.48
CA ALA A 231 -1.34 3.91 25.30
C ALA A 231 -0.99 4.28 23.84
N ILE A 232 -1.52 3.56 22.87
CA ILE A 232 -1.36 3.86 21.44
C ILE A 232 -1.97 5.25 21.12
N ALA A 233 -3.16 5.55 21.63
CA ALA A 233 -3.81 6.84 21.42
C ALA A 233 -2.99 8.00 22.04
N VAL A 234 -2.44 7.81 23.23
CA VAL A 234 -1.55 8.79 23.88
C VAL A 234 -0.28 9.02 23.05
N VAL A 235 0.39 7.95 22.62
CA VAL A 235 1.60 8.05 21.79
C VAL A 235 1.30 8.69 20.43
N ALA A 236 0.20 8.33 19.79
CA ALA A 236 -0.23 8.94 18.53
C ALA A 236 -0.58 10.41 18.71
N GLY A 237 -1.29 10.77 19.79
CA GLY A 237 -1.62 12.15 20.14
C GLY A 237 -0.36 12.99 20.41
N PHE A 238 0.61 12.45 21.16
CA PHE A 238 1.88 13.12 21.43
C PHE A 238 2.69 13.31 20.13
N GLY A 239 2.76 12.26 19.27
CA GLY A 239 3.41 12.36 17.95
C GLY A 239 2.73 13.38 17.03
N ALA A 240 1.39 13.43 17.05
CA ALA A 240 0.62 14.44 16.32
C ALA A 240 0.85 15.85 16.88
N GLY A 241 0.99 16.02 18.20
CA GLY A 241 1.34 17.29 18.84
C GLY A 241 2.73 17.78 18.42
N ILE A 242 3.73 16.92 18.42
CA ILE A 242 5.06 17.26 17.90
C ILE A 242 4.98 17.64 16.42
N ALA A 243 4.28 16.87 15.59
CA ALA A 243 4.12 17.15 14.18
C ALA A 243 3.39 18.48 13.92
N TRP A 244 2.48 18.88 14.81
CA TRP A 244 1.78 20.16 14.77
C TRP A 244 2.77 21.33 14.93
N GLU A 245 3.68 21.26 15.88
CA GLU A 245 4.65 22.32 16.14
C GLU A 245 5.78 22.37 15.09
N VAL A 246 6.24 21.21 14.62
CA VAL A 246 7.42 21.11 13.74
C VAL A 246 7.06 21.22 12.25
N SER A 247 5.83 20.88 11.85
CA SER A 247 5.44 20.80 10.44
C SER A 247 4.26 21.71 10.11
N ALA A 248 4.54 22.89 9.54
CA ALA A 248 3.52 23.81 9.05
C ALA A 248 2.53 23.16 8.08
N PRO A 249 2.92 22.22 7.17
CA PRO A 249 2.00 21.50 6.33
C PRO A 249 1.09 20.53 7.09
N PHE A 250 1.57 19.93 8.18
CA PHE A 250 0.73 19.08 9.04
C PHE A 250 -0.30 19.91 9.78
N HIS A 251 0.12 21.05 10.35
CA HIS A 251 -0.73 22.03 11.01
C HIS A 251 -1.88 22.47 10.08
N ALA A 252 -1.56 23.01 8.90
CA ALA A 252 -2.56 23.46 7.93
C ALA A 252 -3.57 22.36 7.48
N ARG A 253 -3.16 21.09 7.49
CA ARG A 253 -4.06 19.96 7.18
C ARG A 253 -4.98 19.61 8.32
N MET A 254 -4.47 19.69 9.53
CA MET A 254 -5.26 19.41 10.72
C MET A 254 -6.28 20.53 10.94
N GLU A 255 -5.91 21.80 10.74
CA GLU A 255 -6.84 22.94 10.78
C GLU A 255 -7.98 22.76 9.78
N ARG A 256 -7.67 22.48 8.50
CA ARG A 256 -8.69 22.17 7.49
C ARG A 256 -9.59 20.99 7.88
N THR A 257 -9.06 20.01 8.60
CA THR A 257 -9.86 18.88 9.08
C THR A 257 -10.77 19.30 10.23
N LEU A 258 -10.29 20.14 11.16
CA LEU A 258 -11.09 20.66 12.27
C LEU A 258 -12.18 21.64 11.81
N GLU A 259 -11.89 22.46 10.81
CA GLU A 259 -12.86 23.36 10.18
C GLU A 259 -14.04 22.59 9.56
N ALA A 260 -13.78 21.39 9.00
CA ALA A 260 -14.84 20.52 8.51
C ALA A 260 -15.85 20.12 9.58
N PHE A 261 -15.40 19.97 10.82
CA PHE A 261 -16.29 19.64 11.94
C PHE A 261 -17.03 20.86 12.51
N ARG A 262 -16.63 22.08 12.14
CA ARG A 262 -17.18 23.34 12.65
C ARG A 262 -18.17 24.03 11.70
N GLY A 263 -18.30 23.59 10.44
CA GLY A 263 -18.95 24.38 9.40
C GLY A 263 -20.04 23.70 8.61
N HIS A 264 -20.73 24.49 7.78
CA HIS A 264 -21.79 24.10 6.86
C HIS A 264 -21.25 23.27 5.67
N ASP A 265 -22.13 22.62 4.91
CA ASP A 265 -21.82 21.67 3.83
C ASP A 265 -20.71 22.09 2.84
N ALA A 266 -20.59 23.38 2.52
CA ALA A 266 -19.54 23.91 1.64
C ALA A 266 -18.13 23.76 2.25
N ASN A 267 -17.98 24.03 3.55
CA ASN A 267 -16.71 23.89 4.27
C ASN A 267 -16.32 22.41 4.45
N VAL A 268 -17.32 21.50 4.53
CA VAL A 268 -17.11 20.05 4.61
C VAL A 268 -16.51 19.52 3.28
N ASP A 269 -17.00 19.99 2.12
CA ASP A 269 -16.46 19.55 0.82
C ASP A 269 -15.04 20.10 0.59
N GLU A 270 -14.76 21.33 0.98
CA GLU A 270 -13.40 21.91 0.92
C GLU A 270 -12.43 21.15 1.84
N ALA A 271 -12.83 20.85 3.07
CA ALA A 271 -12.02 20.07 4.01
C ALA A 271 -11.83 18.61 3.57
N LEU A 272 -12.81 18.04 2.88
CA LEU A 272 -12.70 16.75 2.21
C LEU A 272 -11.99 16.83 0.85
N THR A 273 -11.49 18.03 0.48
CA THR A 273 -10.78 18.24 -0.79
C THR A 273 -11.63 17.88 -2.02
N GLY A 274 -12.92 18.32 -2.05
CA GLY A 274 -13.86 18.06 -3.14
C GLY A 274 -14.36 16.62 -3.24
N ARG A 275 -14.16 15.81 -2.17
CA ARG A 275 -14.56 14.39 -2.20
C ARG A 275 -16.05 14.17 -2.09
N LEU A 276 -16.78 15.10 -1.47
CA LEU A 276 -18.22 14.98 -1.33
C LEU A 276 -18.91 15.10 -2.69
N SER A 277 -18.50 16.06 -3.50
CA SER A 277 -18.97 16.22 -4.89
C SER A 277 -18.62 15.01 -5.76
N ILE A 278 -17.40 14.45 -5.59
CA ILE A 278 -16.99 13.21 -6.25
C ILE A 278 -17.88 12.03 -5.83
N TRP A 279 -18.19 11.89 -4.54
CA TRP A 279 -19.05 10.82 -4.03
C TRP A 279 -20.50 10.97 -4.50
N ARG A 280 -21.05 12.18 -4.51
CA ARG A 280 -22.38 12.46 -5.07
C ARG A 280 -22.46 12.06 -6.53
N ALA A 281 -21.49 12.49 -7.36
CA ALA A 281 -21.40 12.09 -8.76
C ALA A 281 -21.27 10.56 -8.91
N SER A 282 -20.47 9.89 -8.06
CA SER A 282 -20.33 8.43 -8.06
C SER A 282 -21.64 7.72 -7.78
N LEU A 283 -22.43 8.21 -6.82
CA LEU A 283 -23.75 7.64 -6.49
C LEU A 283 -24.74 7.85 -7.64
N HIS A 284 -24.75 9.01 -8.29
CA HIS A 284 -25.57 9.25 -9.46
C HIS A 284 -25.18 8.31 -10.62
N MET A 285 -23.87 8.11 -10.88
CA MET A 285 -23.41 7.13 -11.86
C MET A 285 -23.85 5.70 -11.52
N ALA A 286 -23.75 5.31 -10.26
CA ALA A 286 -24.19 3.99 -9.80
C ALA A 286 -25.71 3.81 -9.94
N ALA A 287 -26.50 4.84 -9.67
CA ALA A 287 -27.95 4.80 -9.84
C ALA A 287 -28.35 4.75 -11.31
N ALA A 288 -27.63 5.46 -12.21
CA ALA A 288 -27.88 5.44 -13.65
C ALA A 288 -27.44 4.12 -14.32
N HIS A 289 -26.38 3.50 -13.80
CA HIS A 289 -25.78 2.27 -14.35
C HIS A 289 -25.60 1.21 -13.25
N PRO A 290 -26.68 0.63 -12.72
CA PRO A 290 -26.61 -0.20 -11.50
C PRO A 290 -25.91 -1.55 -11.71
N VAL A 291 -25.80 -2.03 -12.95
CA VAL A 291 -25.32 -3.38 -13.26
C VAL A 291 -23.81 -3.38 -13.60
N ASN A 292 -23.38 -2.56 -14.54
CA ASN A 292 -22.01 -2.53 -15.09
C ASN A 292 -21.24 -1.23 -14.77
N GLY A 293 -21.92 -0.24 -14.16
CA GLY A 293 -21.34 1.08 -13.92
C GLY A 293 -21.04 1.83 -15.20
N VAL A 294 -20.31 2.94 -15.10
CA VAL A 294 -19.86 3.75 -16.25
C VAL A 294 -18.62 3.18 -16.95
N GLY A 295 -18.17 2.01 -16.54
CA GLY A 295 -16.99 1.33 -17.08
C GLY A 295 -15.74 1.48 -16.20
N VAL A 296 -14.96 0.40 -16.12
CA VAL A 296 -13.70 0.38 -15.37
C VAL A 296 -12.79 1.51 -15.87
N ARG A 297 -12.28 2.34 -14.93
CA ARG A 297 -11.44 3.51 -15.22
C ARG A 297 -12.07 4.61 -16.07
N SER A 298 -13.39 4.57 -16.31
CA SER A 298 -14.14 5.56 -17.08
C SER A 298 -14.69 6.72 -16.25
N PHE A 299 -14.61 6.65 -14.91
CA PHE A 299 -15.12 7.66 -13.97
C PHE A 299 -14.77 9.10 -14.39
N ARG A 300 -13.51 9.38 -14.66
CA ARG A 300 -13.01 10.69 -15.09
C ARG A 300 -13.72 11.25 -16.32
N TYR A 301 -14.07 10.37 -17.26
CA TYR A 301 -14.71 10.73 -18.52
C TYR A 301 -16.21 10.92 -18.38
N ALA A 302 -16.84 10.17 -17.47
CA ALA A 302 -18.25 10.31 -17.14
C ALA A 302 -18.52 11.47 -16.17
N TYR A 303 -17.55 11.87 -15.35
CA TYR A 303 -17.70 12.86 -14.28
C TYR A 303 -18.37 14.17 -14.72
N PRO A 304 -18.02 14.83 -15.86
CA PRO A 304 -18.64 16.08 -16.26
C PRO A 304 -20.17 15.99 -16.46
N SER A 305 -20.69 14.81 -16.83
CA SER A 305 -22.13 14.59 -17.04
C SER A 305 -22.91 14.34 -15.75
N TYR A 306 -22.22 14.04 -14.64
CA TYR A 306 -22.81 13.68 -13.36
C TYR A 306 -22.38 14.59 -12.21
N ALA A 307 -21.44 15.52 -12.48
CA ALA A 307 -21.01 16.51 -11.49
C ALA A 307 -22.18 17.42 -11.11
N PRO A 308 -22.32 17.83 -9.83
CA PRO A 308 -23.27 18.85 -9.48
C PRO A 308 -22.97 20.13 -10.28
N ALA A 309 -24.01 20.77 -10.81
CA ALA A 309 -23.88 22.10 -11.42
C ALA A 309 -23.34 23.06 -10.36
N ASN A 310 -22.21 23.71 -10.64
CA ASN A 310 -21.66 24.77 -9.82
C ASN A 310 -22.49 26.04 -9.95
#